data_4520f4265cedbbc0b75a86cb4fddcd14
#
_entry.id   4520f4265cedbbc0b75a86cb4fddcd14
#
_cell.length_a   1.000
_cell.length_b   1.000
_cell.length_c   1.000
_cell.angle_alpha   90.00
_cell.angle_beta   90.00
_cell.angle_gamma   90.00
#
_symmetry.space_group_name_H-M   'P 1'
#
loop_
_entity.id
_entity.type
_entity.pdbx_description
1 polymer ?
#
loop_
_entity_poly.entity_id
_entity_poly.type
_entity_poly.pdbx_seq_one_letter_code
_entity_poly.pdbx_strand_id
1 'polypeptide(L)'
;MNMFPLLLFPSRAATTFNIAGLQTAAVSIPNPVIRHKVWRGLNTDEVAEPNAFAIDVAVAAFTKGEVWLDELRAYISENKRVAATYIKENIKELTVIPSDATYLLWVNCEKVSEDAEKLVKKIREKTGLYLSDGNVFGGDGKHFFRMNLACPRERMRDGLKRLSQAITQIK
;
A
#
# COMPACT_ATOMS: atom_id res chain seq x y z
N MET A 1 27.25 -12.82 25.54
CA MET A 1 27.28 -12.23 24.18
C MET A 1 25.86 -11.81 23.84
N ASN A 2 25.49 -10.57 24.20
CA ASN A 2 24.13 -10.08 24.02
C ASN A 2 23.88 -9.80 22.53
N MET A 3 23.16 -10.70 21.90
CA MET A 3 22.67 -10.56 20.55
C MET A 3 21.46 -9.60 20.60
N PHE A 4 21.74 -8.28 20.52
CA PHE A 4 20.65 -7.31 20.34
C PHE A 4 20.08 -7.53 18.94
N PRO A 5 18.76 -7.68 18.83
CA PRO A 5 18.14 -7.81 17.52
C PRO A 5 18.47 -6.57 16.68
N LEU A 6 18.78 -6.80 15.41
CA LEU A 6 18.97 -5.75 14.41
C LEU A 6 17.59 -5.11 14.16
N LEU A 7 17.25 -4.09 14.94
CA LEU A 7 16.04 -3.31 14.73
C LEU A 7 16.34 -2.26 13.65
N LEU A 8 16.15 -2.64 12.41
CA LEU A 8 16.04 -1.73 11.29
C LEU A 8 14.61 -1.15 11.30
N PHE A 9 14.47 0.10 11.70
CA PHE A 9 13.22 0.85 11.52
C PHE A 9 13.38 1.75 10.29
N PRO A 10 12.97 1.31 9.10
CA PRO A 10 12.80 2.25 8.01
C PRO A 10 11.62 3.14 8.38
N SER A 11 11.87 4.39 8.74
CA SER A 11 10.79 5.35 8.92
C SER A 11 10.18 5.62 7.54
N ARG A 12 9.03 5.04 7.26
CA ARG A 12 8.28 5.30 6.03
C ARG A 12 7.43 6.56 6.17
N ALA A 13 8.06 7.69 6.54
CA ALA A 13 7.40 9.00 6.49
C ALA A 13 6.72 9.22 5.14
N ALA A 14 7.39 8.80 4.09
CA ALA A 14 6.91 8.86 2.72
C ALA A 14 5.52 8.20 2.53
N THR A 15 5.29 7.02 3.07
CA THR A 15 4.02 6.30 2.93
C THR A 15 2.97 6.82 3.92
N THR A 16 3.36 7.09 5.17
CA THR A 16 2.46 7.51 6.25
C THR A 16 1.85 8.88 5.97
N PHE A 17 2.66 9.82 5.50
CA PHE A 17 2.24 11.22 5.24
C PHE A 17 2.06 11.53 3.75
N ASN A 18 2.04 10.51 2.88
CA ASN A 18 1.88 10.65 1.44
C ASN A 18 2.91 11.58 0.77
N ILE A 19 4.15 11.52 1.26
CA ILE A 19 5.29 12.34 0.78
C ILE A 19 6.32 11.51 0.00
N ALA A 20 5.89 10.42 -0.62
CA ALA A 20 6.77 9.52 -1.38
C ALA A 20 7.52 10.22 -2.54
N GLY A 21 6.94 11.30 -3.08
CA GLY A 21 7.58 12.10 -4.13
C GLY A 21 8.90 12.78 -3.71
N LEU A 22 9.17 12.89 -2.40
CA LEU A 22 10.45 13.39 -1.90
C LEU A 22 11.56 12.33 -1.91
N GLN A 23 11.23 11.09 -2.21
CA GLN A 23 12.19 9.97 -2.37
C GLN A 23 13.19 9.86 -1.21
N THR A 24 12.72 10.00 0.03
CA THR A 24 13.56 9.95 1.21
C THR A 24 13.08 8.92 2.22
N ALA A 25 14.03 8.31 2.91
CA ALA A 25 13.76 7.40 4.02
C ALA A 25 14.81 7.61 5.12
N ALA A 26 14.42 7.39 6.37
CA ALA A 26 15.34 7.38 7.49
C ALA A 26 15.52 5.94 8.00
N VAL A 27 16.76 5.59 8.34
CA VAL A 27 17.10 4.29 8.91
C VAL A 27 17.72 4.51 10.28
N SER A 28 17.12 3.94 11.32
CA SER A 28 17.66 3.98 12.68
C SER A 28 18.38 2.67 13.01
N ILE A 29 19.64 2.76 13.34
CA ILE A 29 20.49 1.60 13.66
C ILE A 29 21.19 1.84 15.01
N PRO A 30 20.71 1.20 16.09
CA PRO A 30 21.31 1.35 17.43
C PRO A 30 22.78 0.89 17.50
N ASN A 31 23.11 -0.21 16.83
CA ASN A 31 24.47 -0.76 16.85
C ASN A 31 25.45 0.13 16.06
N PRO A 32 26.48 0.72 16.68
CA PRO A 32 27.38 1.67 16.03
C PRO A 32 28.21 1.05 14.89
N VAL A 33 28.59 -0.23 15.01
CA VAL A 33 29.40 -0.92 13.98
C VAL A 33 28.55 -1.14 12.73
N ILE A 34 27.32 -1.60 12.90
CA ILE A 34 26.39 -1.84 11.79
C ILE A 34 25.98 -0.50 11.17
N ARG A 35 25.70 0.51 11.99
CA ARG A 35 25.37 1.86 11.53
C ARG A 35 26.48 2.42 10.64
N HIS A 36 27.76 2.28 11.06
CA HIS A 36 28.90 2.73 10.26
C HIS A 36 28.99 1.98 8.92
N LYS A 37 28.78 0.66 8.91
CA LYS A 37 28.81 -0.13 7.67
C LYS A 37 27.70 0.29 6.70
N VAL A 38 26.47 0.49 7.21
CA VAL A 38 25.33 0.94 6.39
C VAL A 38 25.58 2.35 5.86
N TRP A 39 26.05 3.28 6.72
CA TRP A 39 26.39 4.62 6.29
C TRP A 39 27.46 4.63 5.19
N ARG A 40 28.51 3.81 5.34
CA ARG A 40 29.55 3.63 4.31
C ARG A 40 28.96 3.10 3.00
N GLY A 41 28.10 2.09 3.05
CA GLY A 41 27.45 1.54 1.86
C GLY A 41 26.61 2.59 1.13
N LEU A 42 25.75 3.32 1.84
CA LEU A 42 24.91 4.37 1.26
C LEU A 42 25.74 5.48 0.58
N ASN A 43 26.87 5.88 1.18
CA ASN A 43 27.76 6.87 0.58
C ASN A 43 28.54 6.32 -0.63
N THR A 44 28.92 5.03 -0.60
CA THR A 44 29.63 4.40 -1.74
C THR A 44 28.72 4.31 -2.96
N ASP A 45 27.41 4.06 -2.74
CA ASP A 45 26.41 3.96 -3.80
C ASP A 45 25.81 5.33 -4.17
N GLU A 46 26.30 6.44 -3.59
CA GLU A 46 25.83 7.82 -3.81
C GLU A 46 24.33 8.02 -3.58
N VAL A 47 23.75 7.25 -2.65
CA VAL A 47 22.32 7.32 -2.30
C VAL A 47 22.05 7.91 -0.91
N ALA A 48 23.11 8.46 -0.27
CA ALA A 48 23.02 9.01 1.08
C ALA A 48 22.43 10.41 1.15
N GLU A 49 22.41 11.15 0.04
CA GLU A 49 22.00 12.54 0.02
C GLU A 49 20.48 12.66 -0.22
N PRO A 50 19.73 13.20 0.76
CA PRO A 50 18.31 13.41 0.60
C PRO A 50 18.02 14.59 -0.33
N ASN A 51 16.80 14.60 -0.92
CA ASN A 51 16.27 15.77 -1.61
C ASN A 51 16.31 17.01 -0.70
N ALA A 52 16.58 18.20 -1.26
CA ALA A 52 16.75 19.44 -0.50
C ALA A 52 15.60 19.78 0.48
N PHE A 53 14.37 19.40 0.17
CA PHE A 53 13.18 19.64 1.00
C PHE A 53 12.83 18.47 1.93
N ALA A 54 13.49 17.33 1.77
CA ALA A 54 13.08 16.08 2.40
C ALA A 54 13.17 16.12 3.92
N ILE A 55 14.23 16.72 4.47
CA ILE A 55 14.47 16.79 5.91
C ILE A 55 13.43 17.70 6.57
N ASP A 56 13.21 18.91 6.05
CA ASP A 56 12.27 19.87 6.61
C ASP A 56 10.83 19.36 6.57
N VAL A 57 10.44 18.74 5.45
CA VAL A 57 9.11 18.13 5.30
C VAL A 57 8.95 16.93 6.22
N ALA A 58 9.96 16.06 6.37
CA ALA A 58 9.90 14.94 7.30
C ALA A 58 9.78 15.42 8.76
N VAL A 59 10.57 16.41 9.16
CA VAL A 59 10.48 17.01 10.49
C VAL A 59 9.08 17.61 10.72
N ALA A 60 8.56 18.38 9.79
CA ALA A 60 7.21 18.93 9.88
C ALA A 60 6.13 17.85 9.99
N ALA A 61 6.22 16.80 9.19
CA ALA A 61 5.28 15.68 9.19
C ALA A 61 5.26 14.97 10.57
N PHE A 62 6.43 14.68 11.14
CA PHE A 62 6.50 13.99 12.44
C PHE A 62 6.22 14.88 13.64
N THR A 63 6.41 16.19 13.54
CA THR A 63 6.19 17.09 14.67
C THR A 63 4.84 17.81 14.66
N LYS A 64 4.20 17.92 13.50
CA LYS A 64 2.94 18.67 13.32
C LYS A 64 1.83 17.87 12.62
N GLY A 65 2.12 16.67 12.14
CA GLY A 65 1.20 15.88 11.32
C GLY A 65 0.27 14.95 12.10
N GLU A 66 0.29 14.92 13.44
CA GLU A 66 -0.45 13.95 14.24
C GLU A 66 -1.97 14.01 13.98
N VAL A 67 -2.57 15.19 14.12
CA VAL A 67 -4.02 15.37 13.92
C VAL A 67 -4.44 14.95 12.51
N TRP A 68 -3.71 15.39 11.49
CA TRP A 68 -3.96 15.00 10.11
C TRP A 68 -3.87 13.49 9.90
N LEU A 69 -2.88 12.85 10.52
CA LEU A 69 -2.68 11.40 10.40
C LEU A 69 -3.83 10.62 11.04
N ASP A 70 -4.32 11.04 12.19
CA ASP A 70 -5.43 10.38 12.88
C ASP A 70 -6.75 10.53 12.12
N GLU A 71 -7.03 11.69 11.55
CA GLU A 71 -8.16 11.91 10.65
C GLU A 71 -8.05 11.03 9.39
N LEU A 72 -6.87 10.96 8.78
CA LEU A 72 -6.62 10.10 7.62
C LEU A 72 -6.83 8.62 7.96
N ARG A 73 -6.34 8.15 9.11
CA ARG A 73 -6.51 6.77 9.56
C ARG A 73 -7.99 6.42 9.75
N ALA A 74 -8.76 7.31 10.37
CA ALA A 74 -10.19 7.13 10.53
C ALA A 74 -10.90 7.07 9.15
N TYR A 75 -10.55 7.97 8.23
CA TYR A 75 -11.10 8.00 6.88
C TYR A 75 -10.81 6.73 6.08
N ILE A 76 -9.56 6.25 6.11
CA ILE A 76 -9.15 5.01 5.42
C ILE A 76 -9.80 3.79 6.05
N SER A 77 -9.90 3.71 7.36
CA SER A 77 -10.58 2.62 8.08
C SER A 77 -12.03 2.50 7.62
N GLU A 78 -12.74 3.63 7.52
CA GLU A 78 -14.12 3.65 7.02
C GLU A 78 -14.20 3.27 5.54
N ASN A 79 -13.25 3.72 4.69
CA ASN A 79 -13.18 3.28 3.30
C ASN A 79 -13.00 1.76 3.19
N LYS A 80 -12.14 1.16 4.03
CA LYS A 80 -11.95 -0.29 4.08
C LYS A 80 -13.25 -1.01 4.45
N ARG A 81 -13.92 -0.54 5.50
CA ARG A 81 -15.19 -1.11 5.95
C ARG A 81 -16.24 -1.07 4.83
N VAL A 82 -16.43 0.07 4.19
CA VAL A 82 -17.39 0.26 3.09
C VAL A 82 -17.04 -0.64 1.90
N ALA A 83 -15.78 -0.70 1.50
CA ALA A 83 -15.34 -1.51 0.37
C ALA A 83 -15.52 -3.02 0.65
N ALA A 84 -15.14 -3.49 1.83
CA ALA A 84 -15.28 -4.88 2.22
C ALA A 84 -16.76 -5.31 2.27
N THR A 85 -17.62 -4.47 2.85
CA THR A 85 -19.07 -4.70 2.90
C THR A 85 -19.66 -4.76 1.49
N TYR A 86 -19.32 -3.79 0.64
CA TYR A 86 -19.81 -3.76 -0.74
C TYR A 86 -19.43 -5.02 -1.52
N ILE A 87 -18.16 -5.44 -1.44
CA ILE A 87 -17.67 -6.64 -2.13
C ILE A 87 -18.42 -7.87 -1.61
N LYS A 88 -18.54 -8.04 -0.30
CA LYS A 88 -19.24 -9.16 0.33
C LYS A 88 -20.69 -9.27 -0.11
N GLU A 89 -21.38 -8.15 -0.27
CA GLU A 89 -22.80 -8.11 -0.60
C GLU A 89 -23.06 -8.25 -2.11
N ASN A 90 -22.21 -7.67 -2.94
CA ASN A 90 -22.48 -7.51 -4.38
C ASN A 90 -21.61 -8.39 -5.29
N ILE A 91 -20.48 -8.93 -4.79
CA ILE A 91 -19.52 -9.72 -5.60
C ILE A 91 -19.08 -10.95 -4.79
N LYS A 92 -19.97 -11.91 -4.64
CA LYS A 92 -19.81 -13.09 -3.76
C LYS A 92 -18.62 -13.99 -4.11
N GLU A 93 -18.12 -13.89 -5.33
CA GLU A 93 -16.95 -14.64 -5.83
C GLU A 93 -15.62 -14.07 -5.34
N LEU A 94 -15.62 -12.83 -4.89
CA LEU A 94 -14.43 -12.18 -4.34
C LEU A 94 -14.42 -12.25 -2.83
N THR A 95 -13.23 -12.47 -2.26
CA THR A 95 -13.05 -12.48 -0.80
C THR A 95 -12.00 -11.47 -0.40
N VAL A 96 -12.40 -10.51 0.42
CA VAL A 96 -11.48 -9.52 1.00
C VAL A 96 -10.70 -10.16 2.13
N ILE A 97 -9.38 -10.05 2.11
CA ILE A 97 -8.51 -10.49 3.20
C ILE A 97 -8.49 -9.40 4.28
N PRO A 98 -8.85 -9.72 5.54
CA PRO A 98 -8.77 -8.76 6.63
C PRO A 98 -7.35 -8.23 6.81
N SER A 99 -7.23 -6.93 7.06
CA SER A 99 -5.93 -6.27 7.26
C SER A 99 -6.10 -5.04 8.14
N ASP A 100 -5.34 -4.96 9.23
CA ASP A 100 -5.32 -3.81 10.14
C ASP A 100 -4.38 -2.70 9.68
N ALA A 101 -3.49 -3.00 8.73
CA ALA A 101 -2.51 -2.07 8.24
C ALA A 101 -2.81 -1.59 6.80
N THR A 102 -2.20 -0.48 6.44
CA THR A 102 -2.18 0.14 5.11
C THR A 102 -3.55 0.59 4.58
N TYR A 103 -3.53 1.30 3.48
CA TYR A 103 -4.72 1.73 2.70
C TYR A 103 -4.99 0.82 1.49
N LEU A 104 -4.37 -0.35 1.48
CA LEU A 104 -4.47 -1.30 0.38
C LEU A 104 -5.40 -2.44 0.79
N LEU A 105 -6.31 -2.79 -0.09
CA LEU A 105 -7.19 -3.94 0.06
C LEU A 105 -6.61 -5.10 -0.74
N TRP A 106 -6.45 -6.26 -0.10
CA TRP A 106 -6.03 -7.50 -0.74
C TRP A 106 -7.24 -8.38 -0.97
N VAL A 107 -7.50 -8.77 -2.21
CA VAL A 107 -8.74 -9.44 -2.61
C VAL A 107 -8.41 -10.75 -3.31
N ASN A 108 -8.90 -11.85 -2.75
CA ASN A 108 -8.85 -13.16 -3.40
C ASN A 108 -9.87 -13.22 -4.54
N CYS A 109 -9.43 -13.66 -5.72
CA CYS A 109 -10.23 -13.76 -6.93
C CYS A 109 -10.23 -15.17 -7.54
N GLU A 110 -9.76 -16.18 -6.83
CA GLU A 110 -9.62 -17.56 -7.30
C GLU A 110 -10.93 -18.14 -7.86
N LYS A 111 -12.08 -17.78 -7.27
CA LYS A 111 -13.40 -18.22 -7.76
C LYS A 111 -13.81 -17.57 -9.09
N VAL A 112 -13.12 -16.53 -9.53
CA VAL A 112 -13.37 -15.84 -10.81
C VAL A 112 -12.32 -16.20 -11.85
N SER A 113 -11.07 -16.31 -11.43
CA SER A 113 -9.93 -16.60 -12.32
C SER A 113 -8.79 -17.21 -11.54
N GLU A 114 -8.15 -18.21 -12.13
CA GLU A 114 -6.90 -18.81 -11.62
C GLU A 114 -5.67 -17.90 -11.84
N ASP A 115 -5.84 -16.79 -12.56
CA ASP A 115 -4.78 -15.87 -12.96
C ASP A 115 -5.25 -14.44 -12.81
N ALA A 116 -4.78 -13.80 -11.74
CA ALA A 116 -5.13 -12.42 -11.40
C ALA A 116 -4.63 -11.42 -12.45
N GLU A 117 -3.49 -11.66 -13.10
CA GLU A 117 -2.97 -10.78 -14.16
C GLU A 117 -3.97 -10.66 -15.31
N LYS A 118 -4.46 -11.82 -15.80
CA LYS A 118 -5.47 -11.85 -16.86
C LYS A 118 -6.77 -11.21 -16.42
N LEU A 119 -7.16 -11.42 -15.16
CA LEU A 119 -8.38 -10.84 -14.62
C LEU A 119 -8.30 -9.32 -14.55
N VAL A 120 -7.24 -8.75 -13.95
CA VAL A 120 -7.12 -7.28 -13.82
C VAL A 120 -7.01 -6.60 -15.18
N LYS A 121 -6.39 -7.25 -16.17
CA LYS A 121 -6.33 -6.76 -17.54
C LYS A 121 -7.72 -6.68 -18.17
N LYS A 122 -8.51 -7.76 -18.07
CA LYS A 122 -9.91 -7.77 -18.55
C LYS A 122 -10.78 -6.74 -17.86
N ILE A 123 -10.65 -6.58 -16.53
CA ILE A 123 -11.38 -5.56 -15.76
C ILE A 123 -11.05 -4.16 -16.31
N ARG A 124 -9.77 -3.89 -16.55
CA ARG A 124 -9.32 -2.60 -17.10
C ARG A 124 -9.87 -2.35 -18.50
N GLU A 125 -9.83 -3.35 -19.37
CA GLU A 125 -10.33 -3.25 -20.75
C GLU A 125 -11.85 -2.98 -20.78
N LYS A 126 -12.61 -3.61 -19.89
CA LYS A 126 -14.07 -3.48 -19.86
C LYS A 126 -14.57 -2.20 -19.18
N THR A 127 -13.91 -1.74 -18.14
CA THR A 127 -14.45 -0.68 -17.27
C THR A 127 -13.49 0.48 -17.00
N GLY A 128 -12.24 0.39 -17.48
CA GLY A 128 -11.19 1.37 -17.20
C GLY A 128 -10.68 1.34 -15.74
N LEU A 129 -11.15 0.40 -14.91
CA LEU A 129 -10.68 0.27 -13.54
C LEU A 129 -9.26 -0.32 -13.51
N TYR A 130 -8.32 0.40 -12.88
CA TYR A 130 -6.95 -0.07 -12.68
C TYR A 130 -6.80 -0.72 -11.31
N LEU A 131 -6.36 -1.98 -11.29
CA LEU A 131 -6.02 -2.76 -10.11
C LEU A 131 -4.60 -3.28 -10.24
N SER A 132 -3.91 -3.50 -9.12
CA SER A 132 -2.58 -4.11 -9.14
C SER A 132 -2.73 -5.63 -9.15
N ASP A 133 -2.06 -6.29 -10.08
CA ASP A 133 -1.92 -7.74 -10.10
C ASP A 133 -1.11 -8.22 -8.89
N GLY A 134 -1.54 -9.33 -8.31
CA GLY A 134 -0.90 -9.92 -7.14
C GLY A 134 0.39 -10.70 -7.44
N ASN A 135 0.58 -11.17 -8.68
CA ASN A 135 1.78 -11.93 -9.07
C ASN A 135 3.08 -11.16 -8.78
N VAL A 136 3.06 -9.82 -8.95
CA VAL A 136 4.22 -8.96 -8.72
C VAL A 136 4.72 -8.96 -7.26
N PHE A 137 3.94 -9.49 -6.33
CA PHE A 137 4.28 -9.57 -4.91
C PHE A 137 4.81 -10.94 -4.49
N GLY A 138 4.87 -11.91 -5.41
CA GLY A 138 5.36 -13.27 -5.16
C GLY A 138 4.37 -14.17 -4.41
N GLY A 139 4.84 -15.34 -3.97
CA GLY A 139 4.03 -16.33 -3.27
C GLY A 139 2.84 -16.81 -4.11
N ASP A 140 1.66 -16.86 -3.50
CA ASP A 140 0.40 -17.24 -4.14
C ASP A 140 -0.35 -16.04 -4.77
N GLY A 141 0.38 -15.00 -5.12
CA GLY A 141 -0.17 -13.74 -5.65
C GLY A 141 -1.06 -13.90 -6.87
N LYS A 142 -0.91 -14.98 -7.64
CA LYS A 142 -1.73 -15.28 -8.83
C LYS A 142 -3.24 -15.36 -8.55
N HIS A 143 -3.64 -15.60 -7.31
CA HIS A 143 -5.04 -15.68 -6.89
C HIS A 143 -5.58 -14.38 -6.30
N PHE A 144 -4.78 -13.30 -6.34
CA PHE A 144 -5.10 -12.06 -5.66
C PHE A 144 -4.89 -10.84 -6.56
N PHE A 145 -5.65 -9.81 -6.29
CA PHE A 145 -5.37 -8.47 -6.76
C PHE A 145 -5.42 -7.46 -5.59
N ARG A 146 -4.79 -6.31 -5.81
CA ARG A 146 -4.72 -5.24 -4.83
C ARG A 146 -5.46 -4.00 -5.31
N MET A 147 -6.30 -3.46 -4.43
CA MET A 147 -7.03 -2.21 -4.65
C MET A 147 -6.56 -1.12 -3.69
N ASN A 148 -6.27 0.07 -4.20
CA ASN A 148 -5.90 1.24 -3.38
C ASN A 148 -7.16 1.98 -2.94
N LEU A 149 -7.30 2.24 -1.64
CA LEU A 149 -8.44 2.93 -1.04
C LEU A 149 -8.11 4.34 -0.52
N ALA A 150 -6.85 4.80 -0.73
CA ALA A 150 -6.43 6.16 -0.39
C ALA A 150 -6.90 7.16 -1.45
N CYS A 151 -8.20 7.30 -1.58
CA CYS A 151 -8.84 8.21 -2.52
C CYS A 151 -10.17 8.73 -1.94
N PRO A 152 -10.76 9.78 -2.52
CA PRO A 152 -12.11 10.23 -2.15
C PRO A 152 -13.13 9.09 -2.24
N ARG A 153 -14.06 9.06 -1.28
CA ARG A 153 -15.04 7.97 -1.13
C ARG A 153 -15.90 7.76 -2.39
N GLU A 154 -16.21 8.83 -3.09
CA GLU A 154 -16.97 8.74 -4.36
C GLU A 154 -16.19 7.98 -5.43
N ARG A 155 -14.87 8.27 -5.57
CA ARG A 155 -14.01 7.55 -6.49
C ARG A 155 -13.90 6.06 -6.13
N MET A 156 -13.79 5.75 -4.84
CA MET A 156 -13.78 4.37 -4.36
C MET A 156 -15.10 3.66 -4.72
N ARG A 157 -16.25 4.30 -4.47
CA ARG A 157 -17.56 3.74 -4.81
C ARG A 157 -17.75 3.52 -6.32
N ASP A 158 -17.29 4.46 -7.14
CA ASP A 158 -17.27 4.28 -8.60
C ASP A 158 -16.39 3.07 -8.99
N GLY A 159 -15.19 2.95 -8.42
CA GLY A 159 -14.31 1.81 -8.63
C GLY A 159 -14.96 0.46 -8.25
N LEU A 160 -15.66 0.41 -7.14
CA LEU A 160 -16.39 -0.79 -6.70
C LEU A 160 -17.55 -1.16 -7.64
N LYS A 161 -18.30 -0.17 -8.15
CA LYS A 161 -19.34 -0.39 -9.16
C LYS A 161 -18.76 -0.95 -10.46
N ARG A 162 -17.66 -0.37 -10.95
CA ARG A 162 -16.92 -0.85 -12.14
C ARG A 162 -16.39 -2.26 -11.94
N LEU A 163 -15.89 -2.58 -10.75
CA LEU A 163 -15.46 -3.94 -10.40
C LEU A 163 -16.63 -4.92 -10.51
N SER A 164 -17.76 -4.61 -9.90
CA SER A 164 -18.97 -5.44 -9.96
C SER A 164 -19.45 -5.65 -11.40
N GLN A 165 -19.50 -4.58 -12.21
CA GLN A 165 -19.86 -4.66 -13.62
C GLN A 165 -18.92 -5.56 -14.42
N ALA A 166 -17.61 -5.41 -14.21
CA ALA A 166 -16.61 -6.22 -14.90
C ALA A 166 -16.75 -7.71 -14.56
N ILE A 167 -16.89 -8.05 -13.28
CA ILE A 167 -17.04 -9.44 -12.84
C ILE A 167 -18.31 -10.07 -13.43
N THR A 168 -19.41 -9.35 -13.48
CA THR A 168 -20.66 -9.83 -14.10
C THR A 168 -20.49 -10.08 -15.60
N GLN A 169 -19.66 -9.30 -16.31
CA GLN A 169 -19.44 -9.46 -17.75
C GLN A 169 -18.34 -10.48 -18.11
N ILE A 170 -17.56 -10.95 -17.14
CA ILE A 170 -16.49 -11.94 -17.35
C ILE A 170 -17.00 -13.37 -17.16
N LYS A 171 -18.07 -13.53 -16.42
CA LYS A 171 -18.81 -14.79 -16.27
C LYS A 171 -19.50 -15.18 -17.58
#